data_83a2adc7fa8978ecf9741156ef5c753d
#
_entry.id   83a2adc7fa8978ecf9741156ef5c753d
#
_cell.length_a   1.000
_cell.length_b   1.000
_cell.length_c   1.000
_cell.angle_alpha   90.00
_cell.angle_beta   90.00
_cell.angle_gamma   90.00
#
_symmetry.space_group_name_H-M   'P 1'
#
loop_
_entity.id
_entity.type
_entity.pdbx_description
1 polymer ?
#
loop_
_entity_poly.entity_id
_entity_poly.type
_entity_poly.pdbx_seq_one_letter_code
_entity_poly.pdbx_strand_id
1 'polypeptide(L)'
;SFFRCVWIDVALVHKKERHFKFIPISRMTEMMDAWLSDTKKWIASLLAEITALDIERMERDNGYKLPYLRAFPKNTDSCQDYGSSCAYINLCKAWGNPEDHPNPPDNFVVEKWEPFKELELGKIGLEDEEHE
;
A
#
# COMPACT_ATOMS: atom_id res chain seq x y z
N SER A 1 -8.72 -16.36 24.93
CA SER A 1 -7.65 -15.51 25.47
C SER A 1 -7.49 -14.33 24.54
N PHE A 2 -7.99 -13.16 24.93
CA PHE A 2 -7.87 -11.95 24.13
C PHE A 2 -6.54 -11.27 24.49
N PHE A 3 -5.74 -10.95 23.48
CA PHE A 3 -4.54 -10.13 23.65
C PHE A 3 -4.96 -8.72 24.09
N ARG A 4 -4.60 -8.34 25.31
CA ARG A 4 -4.97 -7.03 25.87
C ARG A 4 -3.95 -5.93 25.60
N CYS A 5 -2.78 -6.26 25.08
CA CYS A 5 -1.74 -5.28 24.77
C CYS A 5 -0.90 -5.71 23.58
N VAL A 6 -0.38 -4.74 22.88
CA VAL A 6 0.64 -4.89 21.85
C VAL A 6 1.92 -4.27 22.39
N TRP A 7 3.05 -4.94 22.20
CA TRP A 7 4.37 -4.41 22.51
C TRP A 7 4.95 -3.86 21.22
N ILE A 8 5.43 -2.63 21.26
CA ILE A 8 6.20 -2.06 20.15
C ILE A 8 7.65 -1.98 20.58
N ASP A 9 8.51 -2.65 19.84
CA ASP A 9 9.95 -2.54 19.98
C ASP A 9 10.42 -1.35 19.15
N VAL A 10 10.95 -0.33 19.83
CA VAL A 10 11.49 0.84 19.17
C VAL A 10 13.01 0.78 19.24
N ALA A 11 13.65 0.67 18.09
CA ALA A 11 15.09 0.82 17.96
C ALA A 11 15.41 2.25 17.49
N LEU A 12 16.02 3.04 18.36
CA LEU A 12 16.48 4.38 18.02
C LEU A 12 17.98 4.29 17.71
N VAL A 13 18.32 4.43 16.43
CA VAL A 13 19.71 4.37 15.97
C VAL A 13 20.18 5.79 15.70
N HIS A 14 21.05 6.30 16.57
CA HIS A 14 21.77 7.56 16.39
C HIS A 14 23.23 7.28 16.02
N LYS A 15 23.92 8.23 15.38
CA LYS A 15 25.32 8.05 14.90
C LYS A 15 26.30 7.47 15.93
N LYS A 16 26.05 7.69 17.23
CA LYS A 16 26.94 7.26 18.32
C LYS A 16 26.29 6.33 19.34
N GLU A 17 24.97 6.20 19.35
CA GLU A 17 24.24 5.48 20.39
C GLU A 17 23.09 4.68 19.80
N ARG A 18 22.83 3.52 20.37
CA ARG A 18 21.70 2.66 20.03
C ARG A 18 20.87 2.46 21.28
N HIS A 19 19.62 2.86 21.23
CA HIS A 19 18.67 2.68 22.34
C HIS A 19 17.52 1.77 21.91
N PHE A 20 17.24 0.77 22.73
CA PHE A 20 16.09 -0.08 22.56
C PHE A 20 15.10 0.22 23.67
N LYS A 21 13.84 0.42 23.32
CA LYS A 21 12.78 0.68 24.27
C LYS A 21 11.54 -0.14 23.92
N PHE A 22 11.07 -0.90 24.89
CA PHE A 22 9.78 -1.58 24.82
C PHE A 22 8.69 -0.64 25.27
N ILE A 23 7.70 -0.41 24.43
CA ILE A 23 6.56 0.44 24.75
C ILE A 23 5.31 -0.45 24.74
N PRO A 24 4.74 -0.77 25.91
CA PRO A 24 3.46 -1.46 25.95
C PRO A 24 2.36 -0.50 25.52
N ILE A 25 1.58 -0.90 24.53
CA ILE A 25 0.39 -0.16 24.10
C ILE A 25 -0.83 -1.00 24.42
N SER A 26 -1.66 -0.49 25.34
CA SER A 26 -2.99 -1.02 25.57
C SER A 26 -4.00 -0.12 24.86
N ARG A 27 -4.94 -0.72 24.12
CA ARG A 27 -6.04 0.03 23.49
C ARG A 27 -7.34 -0.35 24.18
N MET A 28 -8.19 0.63 24.40
CA MET A 28 -9.54 0.40 24.90
C MET A 28 -10.36 -0.38 23.87
N THR A 29 -11.30 -1.20 24.32
CA THR A 29 -12.17 -2.01 23.44
C THR A 29 -12.87 -1.15 22.42
N GLU A 30 -13.38 0.02 22.83
CA GLU A 30 -14.08 0.96 21.96
C GLU A 30 -13.20 1.49 20.82
N MET A 31 -11.90 1.70 21.09
CA MET A 31 -10.95 2.11 20.04
C MET A 31 -10.68 0.99 19.06
N MET A 32 -10.64 -0.26 19.52
CA MET A 32 -10.47 -1.42 18.65
C MET A 32 -11.70 -1.65 17.78
N ASP A 33 -12.89 -1.48 18.35
CA ASP A 33 -14.16 -1.59 17.61
C ASP A 33 -14.30 -0.50 16.57
N ALA A 34 -13.92 0.74 16.90
CA ALA A 34 -13.89 1.85 15.96
C ALA A 34 -12.91 1.56 14.81
N TRP A 35 -11.68 1.14 15.13
CA TRP A 35 -10.69 0.77 14.12
C TRP A 35 -11.18 -0.35 13.21
N LEU A 36 -11.79 -1.40 13.78
CA LEU A 36 -12.35 -2.51 13.01
C LEU A 36 -13.48 -2.04 12.09
N SER A 37 -14.35 -1.16 12.59
CA SER A 37 -15.43 -0.56 11.79
C SER A 37 -14.89 0.23 10.60
N ASP A 38 -13.87 1.05 10.83
CA ASP A 38 -13.26 1.87 9.78
C ASP A 38 -12.49 1.02 8.76
N THR A 39 -11.78 -0.01 9.23
CA THR A 39 -11.12 -1.00 8.36
C THR A 39 -12.13 -1.72 7.45
N LYS A 40 -13.28 -2.14 7.99
CA LYS A 40 -14.34 -2.77 7.19
C LYS A 40 -14.90 -1.82 6.13
N LYS A 41 -15.10 -0.54 6.46
CA LYS A 41 -15.56 0.48 5.49
C LYS A 41 -14.52 0.68 4.39
N TRP A 42 -13.25 0.77 4.76
CA TRP A 42 -12.16 0.91 3.80
C TRP A 42 -12.09 -0.29 2.83
N ILE A 43 -12.17 -1.53 3.36
CA ILE A 43 -12.21 -2.74 2.53
C ILE A 43 -13.42 -2.73 1.60
N ALA A 44 -14.61 -2.37 2.10
CA ALA A 44 -15.83 -2.29 1.28
C ALA A 44 -15.68 -1.27 0.14
N SER A 45 -15.09 -0.11 0.42
CA SER A 45 -14.78 0.91 -0.59
C SER A 45 -13.80 0.37 -1.65
N LEU A 46 -12.73 -0.30 -1.23
CA LEU A 46 -11.76 -0.91 -2.14
C LEU A 46 -12.41 -1.96 -3.06
N LEU A 47 -13.25 -2.82 -2.51
CA LEU A 47 -13.98 -3.83 -3.30
C LEU A 47 -14.95 -3.20 -4.29
N ALA A 48 -15.59 -2.09 -3.93
CA ALA A 48 -16.46 -1.34 -4.83
C ALA A 48 -15.65 -0.75 -6.02
N GLU A 49 -14.47 -0.19 -5.76
CA GLU A 49 -13.58 0.34 -6.81
C GLU A 49 -13.07 -0.78 -7.74
N ILE A 50 -12.72 -1.96 -7.20
CA ILE A 50 -12.32 -3.11 -8.02
C ILE A 50 -13.48 -3.54 -8.93
N THR A 51 -14.70 -3.62 -8.39
CA THR A 51 -15.89 -3.97 -9.17
C THR A 51 -16.16 -2.93 -10.26
N ALA A 52 -16.02 -1.64 -9.95
CA ALA A 52 -16.17 -0.57 -10.93
C ALA A 52 -15.13 -0.69 -12.05
N LEU A 53 -13.88 -1.02 -11.73
CA LEU A 53 -12.82 -1.26 -12.71
C LEU A 53 -13.14 -2.43 -13.66
N ASP A 54 -13.65 -3.53 -13.11
CA ASP A 54 -14.03 -4.69 -13.92
C ASP A 54 -15.19 -4.33 -14.89
N ILE A 55 -16.16 -3.55 -14.43
CA ILE A 55 -17.25 -3.03 -15.29
C ILE A 55 -16.67 -2.16 -16.41
N GLU A 56 -15.76 -1.24 -16.11
CA GLU A 56 -15.13 -0.36 -17.10
C GLU A 56 -14.32 -1.15 -18.14
N ARG A 57 -13.65 -2.23 -17.73
CA ARG A 57 -12.94 -3.15 -18.64
C ARG A 57 -13.93 -3.86 -19.57
N MET A 58 -15.04 -4.35 -19.05
CA MET A 58 -16.09 -4.97 -19.87
C MET A 58 -16.71 -3.97 -20.85
N GLU A 59 -16.96 -2.72 -20.43
CA GLU A 59 -17.45 -1.65 -21.33
C GLU A 59 -16.44 -1.38 -22.46
N ARG A 60 -15.14 -1.34 -22.15
CA ARG A 60 -14.07 -1.16 -23.12
C ARG A 60 -14.02 -2.30 -24.14
N ASP A 61 -14.12 -3.54 -23.70
CA ASP A 61 -14.14 -4.73 -24.56
C ASP A 61 -15.33 -4.70 -25.53
N ASN A 62 -16.43 -4.06 -25.13
CA ASN A 62 -17.60 -3.78 -25.94
C ASN A 62 -17.47 -2.52 -26.84
N GLY A 63 -16.29 -1.90 -26.90
CA GLY A 63 -16.00 -0.75 -27.75
C GLY A 63 -16.24 0.62 -27.12
N TYR A 64 -16.65 0.70 -25.85
CA TYR A 64 -16.79 1.98 -25.14
C TYR A 64 -15.44 2.40 -24.58
N LYS A 65 -14.88 3.50 -25.13
CA LYS A 65 -13.67 4.09 -24.59
C LYS A 65 -14.00 5.29 -23.71
N LEU A 66 -13.60 5.23 -22.46
CA LEU A 66 -13.69 6.37 -21.55
C LEU A 66 -12.37 7.15 -21.56
N PRO A 67 -12.42 8.49 -21.61
CA PRO A 67 -11.23 9.33 -21.65
C PRO A 67 -10.48 9.35 -20.30
N TYR A 68 -11.08 8.82 -19.25
CA TYR A 68 -10.50 8.72 -17.91
C TYR A 68 -11.04 7.49 -17.21
N LEU A 69 -10.26 6.98 -16.24
CA LEU A 69 -10.66 5.91 -15.37
C LEU A 69 -11.60 6.48 -14.28
N ARG A 70 -12.79 5.91 -14.13
CA ARG A 70 -13.75 6.29 -13.06
C ARG A 70 -13.42 5.58 -11.75
N ALA A 71 -13.06 4.28 -11.85
CA ALA A 71 -12.54 3.54 -10.72
C ALA A 71 -11.17 4.08 -10.30
N PHE A 72 -10.88 4.03 -9.02
CA PHE A 72 -9.62 4.54 -8.46
C PHE A 72 -9.29 5.97 -8.88
N PRO A 73 -10.11 6.96 -8.48
CA PRO A 73 -9.89 8.34 -8.86
C PRO A 73 -8.51 8.82 -8.41
N LYS A 74 -7.89 9.66 -9.23
CA LYS A 74 -6.57 10.21 -8.94
C LYS A 74 -6.58 10.99 -7.63
N ASN A 75 -5.68 10.61 -6.71
CA ASN A 75 -5.44 11.39 -5.50
C ASN A 75 -4.50 12.54 -5.83
N THR A 76 -5.04 13.73 -6.02
CA THR A 76 -4.28 14.94 -6.34
C THR A 76 -3.71 15.65 -5.12
N ASP A 77 -4.22 15.33 -3.92
CA ASP A 77 -3.87 16.03 -2.69
C ASP A 77 -2.43 15.72 -2.24
N SER A 78 -1.92 14.53 -2.60
CA SER A 78 -0.58 14.08 -2.24
C SER A 78 0.49 14.32 -3.33
N CYS A 79 0.19 15.12 -4.36
CA CYS A 79 1.13 15.35 -5.46
C CYS A 79 2.40 16.11 -5.06
N GLN A 80 2.36 16.86 -3.98
CA GLN A 80 3.46 17.70 -3.48
C GLN A 80 3.72 17.53 -1.98
N ASP A 81 3.27 16.41 -1.41
CA ASP A 81 3.52 16.11 -0.01
C ASP A 81 5.01 15.92 0.27
N TYR A 82 5.41 16.21 1.51
CA TYR A 82 6.79 16.03 1.99
C TYR A 82 7.85 16.89 1.26
N GLY A 83 7.44 18.00 0.62
CA GLY A 83 8.36 18.93 -0.05
C GLY A 83 8.99 18.41 -1.34
N SER A 84 8.49 17.29 -1.88
CA SER A 84 8.93 16.72 -3.15
C SER A 84 7.73 16.43 -4.06
N SER A 85 7.95 16.51 -5.37
CA SER A 85 6.93 16.12 -6.33
C SER A 85 6.79 14.59 -6.37
N CYS A 86 5.55 14.11 -6.46
CA CYS A 86 5.25 12.70 -6.68
C CYS A 86 5.96 12.18 -7.93
N ALA A 87 6.62 11.01 -7.82
CA ALA A 87 7.32 10.37 -8.94
C ALA A 87 6.40 10.10 -10.16
N TYR A 88 5.11 9.91 -9.92
CA TYR A 88 4.11 9.62 -10.95
C TYR A 88 3.40 10.85 -11.50
N ILE A 89 3.75 12.08 -11.10
CA ILE A 89 3.01 13.29 -11.45
C ILE A 89 2.92 13.51 -12.98
N ASN A 90 3.98 13.18 -13.72
CA ASN A 90 4.00 13.30 -15.17
C ASN A 90 3.11 12.27 -15.84
N LEU A 91 3.06 11.05 -15.34
CA LEU A 91 2.13 10.01 -15.81
C LEU A 91 0.68 10.41 -15.54
N CYS A 92 0.38 10.85 -14.32
CA CYS A 92 -0.96 11.29 -13.97
C CYS A 92 -1.45 12.48 -14.83
N LYS A 93 -0.55 13.35 -15.27
CA LYS A 93 -0.89 14.47 -16.16
C LYS A 93 -1.08 14.03 -17.61
N ALA A 94 -0.23 13.11 -18.08
CA ALA A 94 -0.23 12.67 -19.48
C ALA A 94 -1.33 11.63 -19.76
N TRP A 95 -1.62 10.76 -18.79
CA TRP A 95 -2.55 9.66 -18.97
C TRP A 95 -3.90 9.94 -18.31
N GLY A 96 -4.93 10.16 -19.10
CA GLY A 96 -6.31 10.27 -18.62
C GLY A 96 -6.78 8.93 -18.07
N ASN A 97 -6.60 7.87 -18.88
CA ASN A 97 -6.92 6.50 -18.50
C ASN A 97 -5.67 5.62 -18.61
N PRO A 98 -5.10 5.12 -17.48
CA PRO A 98 -3.93 4.24 -17.50
C PRO A 98 -4.14 2.93 -18.26
N GLU A 99 -5.38 2.43 -18.31
CA GLU A 99 -5.73 1.19 -19.01
C GLU A 99 -5.56 1.28 -20.54
N ASP A 100 -5.44 2.49 -21.10
CA ASP A 100 -5.15 2.69 -22.53
C ASP A 100 -3.65 2.55 -22.86
N HIS A 101 -2.82 2.39 -21.82
CA HIS A 101 -1.36 2.33 -21.93
C HIS A 101 -0.83 1.02 -21.32
N PRO A 102 -0.85 -0.09 -22.08
CA PRO A 102 -0.46 -1.41 -21.56
C PRO A 102 1.01 -1.52 -21.17
N ASN A 103 1.85 -0.65 -21.71
CA ASN A 103 3.27 -0.61 -21.40
C ASN A 103 3.61 0.66 -20.60
N PRO A 104 4.39 0.52 -19.51
CA PRO A 104 4.89 1.69 -18.80
C PRO A 104 5.86 2.48 -19.69
N PRO A 105 6.08 3.78 -19.45
CA PRO A 105 7.12 4.54 -20.12
C PRO A 105 8.51 3.98 -19.81
N ASP A 106 9.50 4.27 -20.67
CA ASP A 106 10.85 3.71 -20.61
C ASP A 106 11.59 3.92 -19.27
N ASN A 107 11.19 4.93 -18.50
CA ASN A 107 11.77 5.22 -17.19
C ASN A 107 11.06 4.55 -16.01
N PHE A 108 10.09 3.67 -16.29
CA PHE A 108 9.38 2.88 -15.27
C PHE A 108 9.55 1.39 -15.55
N VAL A 109 9.70 0.63 -14.48
CA VAL A 109 9.77 -0.82 -14.51
C VAL A 109 8.52 -1.38 -13.86
N VAL A 110 7.90 -2.38 -14.48
CA VAL A 110 6.82 -3.15 -13.85
C VAL A 110 7.44 -4.20 -12.96
N GLU A 111 7.29 -4.03 -11.67
CA GLU A 111 7.70 -5.00 -10.67
C GLU A 111 6.46 -5.66 -10.07
N LYS A 112 6.41 -6.98 -10.14
CA LYS A 112 5.32 -7.73 -9.54
C LYS A 112 5.59 -7.87 -8.04
N TRP A 113 4.68 -7.35 -7.24
CA TRP A 113 4.77 -7.53 -5.80
C TRP A 113 4.46 -8.97 -5.40
N GLU A 114 5.43 -9.66 -4.83
CA GLU A 114 5.33 -11.04 -4.36
C GLU A 114 5.69 -11.13 -2.87
N PRO A 115 4.77 -10.74 -1.96
CA PRO A 115 5.07 -10.60 -0.53
C PRO A 115 5.50 -11.90 0.15
N PHE A 116 5.07 -13.05 -0.36
CA PHE A 116 5.46 -14.35 0.21
C PHE A 116 6.89 -14.75 -0.16
N LYS A 117 7.40 -14.29 -1.29
CA LYS A 117 8.78 -14.54 -1.72
C LYS A 117 9.78 -13.78 -0.86
N GLU A 118 9.45 -12.56 -0.45
CA GLU A 118 10.27 -11.77 0.48
C GLU A 118 10.31 -12.41 1.88
N LEU A 119 9.20 -13.02 2.33
CA LEU A 119 9.16 -13.75 3.61
C LEU A 119 10.01 -15.03 3.59
N GLU A 120 10.11 -15.71 2.46
CA GLU A 120 10.97 -16.88 2.31
C GLU A 120 12.45 -16.51 2.31
N LEU A 121 12.84 -15.41 1.65
CA LEU A 121 14.19 -14.89 1.67
C LEU A 121 14.61 -14.41 3.07
N GLY A 122 13.69 -13.82 3.84
CA GLY A 122 13.94 -13.43 5.23
C GLY A 122 14.17 -14.61 6.18
N LYS A 123 13.60 -15.79 5.91
CA LYS A 123 13.84 -17.01 6.69
C LYS A 123 15.22 -17.62 6.44
N ILE A 124 15.73 -17.52 5.21
CA ILE A 124 17.06 -18.04 4.86
C ILE A 124 18.17 -17.27 5.58
N GLY A 125 17.98 -15.97 5.86
CA GLY A 125 18.95 -15.15 6.58
C GLY A 125 19.00 -15.36 8.10
N LEU A 126 18.05 -16.09 8.69
CA LEU A 126 17.98 -16.35 10.13
C LEU A 126 18.57 -17.72 10.52
N GLU A 127 18.81 -18.60 9.55
CA GLU A 127 19.36 -19.93 9.81
C GLU A 127 20.89 -19.97 9.89
N ASP A 128 21.58 -18.92 9.45
CA ASP A 128 23.05 -18.87 9.39
C ASP A 128 23.72 -18.32 10.68
N GLU A 129 22.95 -17.84 11.68
CA GLU A 129 23.49 -17.26 12.92
C GLU A 129 23.51 -18.21 14.15
N GLU A 130 23.06 -19.47 14.01
CA GLU A 130 23.03 -20.41 15.15
C GLU A 130 24.22 -21.38 15.23
N HIS A 131 25.30 -21.19 14.46
CA HIS A 131 26.47 -22.05 14.52
C HIS A 131 27.79 -21.26 14.59
N GLU A 132 28.03 -20.62 15.75
CA GLU A 132 29.40 -20.39 16.27
C GLU A 132 29.42 -20.40 17.81
#